data_7b17e7758c01cb0cf2cc061b84c16f7c
#
_entry.id   7b17e7758c01cb0cf2cc061b84c16f7c
#
_cell.length_a   1.000
_cell.length_b   1.000
_cell.length_c   1.000
_cell.angle_alpha   90.00
_cell.angle_beta   90.00
_cell.angle_gamma   90.00
#
_symmetry.space_group_name_H-M   'P 1'
#
loop_
_entity.id
_entity.type
_entity.pdbx_description
1 polymer ?
#
loop_
_entity_poly.entity_id
_entity_poly.type
_entity_poly.pdbx_seq_one_letter_code
_entity_poly.pdbx_strand_id
1 'polypeptide(L)'
;VCFGEPYFQVLERRKKMYFERLNEQNVEHYIAYLKLAMQQEPDMMTVDEIDEEGIRTRLRDSFYEKFTSILAMENNQVVGRIEYHFYGCIQGGYRMAYVNWVYVLPEYRHSGVARKLFAEFEKDCEKHEIHQYYLIRATNENADRFYKKFEGVQLDEEPMLRKILKDN
;
A
#
# COMPACT_ATOMS: atom_id res chain seq x y z
N VAL A 1 9.42 58.62 3.98
CA VAL A 1 8.32 57.79 4.52
C VAL A 1 8.22 56.58 3.63
N CYS A 2 8.87 55.47 4.04
CA CYS A 2 8.86 54.20 3.32
C CYS A 2 7.71 53.37 3.90
N PHE A 3 6.70 53.07 3.09
CA PHE A 3 5.71 52.07 3.41
C PHE A 3 6.25 50.68 3.04
N GLY A 4 6.54 49.89 4.06
CA GLY A 4 6.88 48.50 3.91
C GLY A 4 5.63 47.71 3.51
N GLU A 5 5.71 46.96 2.40
CA GLU A 5 4.70 46.00 2.01
C GLU A 5 4.62 44.85 3.03
N PRO A 6 3.45 44.41 3.45
CA PRO A 6 3.33 43.25 4.30
C PRO A 6 3.65 42.00 3.49
N TYR A 7 4.70 41.29 3.87
CA TYR A 7 4.99 39.94 3.43
C TYR A 7 3.79 39.05 3.80
N PHE A 8 2.95 38.75 2.84
CA PHE A 8 2.01 37.66 2.94
C PHE A 8 2.80 36.35 2.97
N GLN A 9 3.08 35.85 4.16
CA GLN A 9 3.45 34.46 4.34
C GLN A 9 2.22 33.61 3.96
N VAL A 10 2.23 33.09 2.74
CA VAL A 10 1.37 31.99 2.33
C VAL A 10 1.82 30.79 3.17
N LEU A 11 1.18 30.62 4.33
CA LEU A 11 1.22 29.37 5.08
C LEU A 11 0.57 28.31 4.19
N GLU A 12 1.38 27.62 3.40
CA GLU A 12 0.96 26.35 2.81
C GLU A 12 0.50 25.46 3.97
N ARG A 13 -0.81 25.39 4.14
CA ARG A 13 -1.42 24.38 5.00
C ARG A 13 -1.04 23.04 4.41
N ARG A 14 0.00 22.40 4.96
CA ARG A 14 0.27 21.00 4.67
C ARG A 14 -1.03 20.26 4.94
N LYS A 15 -1.73 19.90 3.87
CA LYS A 15 -2.95 19.12 3.99
C LYS A 15 -2.57 17.81 4.64
N LYS A 16 -3.26 17.51 5.73
CA LYS A 16 -2.97 16.35 6.57
C LYS A 16 -3.17 15.09 5.75
N MET A 17 -2.16 14.22 5.71
CA MET A 17 -2.28 12.87 5.14
C MET A 17 -3.38 12.12 5.87
N TYR A 18 -4.21 11.40 5.12
CA TYR A 18 -5.27 10.53 5.64
C TYR A 18 -5.28 9.20 4.89
N PHE A 19 -6.04 8.22 5.39
CA PHE A 19 -6.06 6.88 4.87
C PHE A 19 -7.49 6.46 4.57
N GLU A 20 -7.68 5.83 3.41
CA GLU A 20 -8.97 5.33 2.97
C GLU A 20 -8.83 3.90 2.47
N ARG A 21 -9.89 3.10 2.60
CA ARG A 21 -9.98 1.82 1.90
C ARG A 21 -10.38 2.06 0.46
N LEU A 22 -9.72 1.34 -0.46
CA LEU A 22 -10.10 1.33 -1.87
C LEU A 22 -11.56 0.87 -2.02
N ASN A 23 -12.33 1.61 -2.80
CA ASN A 23 -13.73 1.35 -3.10
C ASN A 23 -14.13 2.03 -4.43
N GLU A 24 -15.38 1.86 -4.86
CA GLU A 24 -15.87 2.44 -6.12
C GLU A 24 -15.84 3.98 -6.17
N GLN A 25 -15.82 4.67 -5.03
CA GLN A 25 -15.82 6.14 -4.98
C GLN A 25 -14.43 6.73 -5.19
N ASN A 26 -13.38 6.01 -4.80
CA ASN A 26 -12.00 6.48 -4.91
C ASN A 26 -11.14 5.70 -5.93
N VAL A 27 -11.75 4.78 -6.69
CA VAL A 27 -11.04 3.93 -7.66
C VAL A 27 -10.32 4.74 -8.74
N GLU A 28 -10.85 5.88 -9.17
CA GLU A 28 -10.23 6.72 -10.19
C GLU A 28 -8.91 7.37 -9.67
N HIS A 29 -8.87 7.76 -8.41
CA HIS A 29 -7.63 8.21 -7.76
C HIS A 29 -6.60 7.09 -7.67
N TYR A 30 -7.07 5.87 -7.41
CA TYR A 30 -6.21 4.68 -7.37
C TYR A 30 -5.65 4.32 -8.75
N ILE A 31 -6.47 4.36 -9.81
CA ILE A 31 -6.03 4.13 -11.19
C ILE A 31 -5.00 5.18 -11.62
N ALA A 32 -5.24 6.46 -11.32
CA ALA A 32 -4.28 7.52 -11.59
C ALA A 32 -2.93 7.29 -10.89
N TYR A 33 -2.96 6.85 -9.64
CA TYR A 33 -1.77 6.46 -8.90
C TYR A 33 -1.01 5.29 -9.54
N LEU A 34 -1.71 4.24 -9.99
CA LEU A 34 -1.06 3.10 -10.65
C LEU A 34 -0.39 3.51 -11.96
N LYS A 35 -1.04 4.38 -12.76
CA LYS A 35 -0.45 4.93 -13.99
C LYS A 35 0.82 5.73 -13.69
N LEU A 36 0.79 6.55 -12.66
CA LEU A 36 1.96 7.32 -12.24
C LEU A 36 3.08 6.42 -11.75
N ALA A 37 2.77 5.42 -10.93
CA ALA A 37 3.74 4.42 -10.46
C ALA A 37 4.40 3.68 -11.62
N MET A 38 3.60 3.24 -12.60
CA MET A 38 4.09 2.57 -13.82
C MET A 38 4.97 3.48 -14.67
N GLN A 39 4.62 4.75 -14.79
CA GLN A 39 5.43 5.72 -15.51
C GLN A 39 6.78 5.98 -14.83
N GLN A 40 6.80 6.04 -13.50
CA GLN A 40 8.01 6.35 -12.72
C GLN A 40 8.93 5.14 -12.55
N GLU A 41 8.37 3.97 -12.29
CA GLU A 41 9.12 2.75 -11.99
C GLU A 41 8.43 1.52 -12.63
N PRO A 42 8.46 1.36 -13.95
CA PRO A 42 7.81 0.25 -14.64
C PRO A 42 8.31 -1.12 -14.16
N ASP A 43 9.60 -1.25 -13.87
CA ASP A 43 10.22 -2.50 -13.39
C ASP A 43 9.71 -2.95 -12.00
N MET A 44 9.08 -2.06 -11.26
CA MET A 44 8.46 -2.37 -9.97
C MET A 44 7.01 -2.84 -10.11
N MET A 45 6.43 -2.79 -11.31
CA MET A 45 5.08 -3.25 -11.56
C MET A 45 5.08 -4.72 -12.00
N THR A 46 4.01 -5.44 -11.66
CA THR A 46 3.85 -6.87 -12.02
C THR A 46 3.07 -7.06 -13.31
N VAL A 47 2.70 -5.98 -13.99
CA VAL A 47 1.92 -5.95 -15.22
C VAL A 47 2.54 -4.97 -16.20
N ASP A 48 2.36 -5.21 -17.49
CA ASP A 48 2.91 -4.36 -18.55
C ASP A 48 2.01 -3.14 -18.84
N GLU A 49 0.72 -3.22 -18.48
CA GLU A 49 -0.26 -2.15 -18.63
C GLU A 49 -1.28 -2.13 -17.48
N ILE A 50 -1.92 -0.99 -17.26
CA ILE A 50 -2.97 -0.84 -16.26
C ILE A 50 -4.33 -1.15 -16.88
N ASP A 51 -4.88 -2.31 -16.57
CA ASP A 51 -6.23 -2.74 -16.94
C ASP A 51 -7.28 -2.00 -16.09
N GLU A 52 -7.64 -0.78 -16.49
CA GLU A 52 -8.54 0.10 -15.76
C GLU A 52 -9.93 -0.50 -15.56
N GLU A 53 -10.50 -1.08 -16.63
CA GLU A 53 -11.84 -1.67 -16.56
C GLU A 53 -11.84 -2.94 -15.72
N GLY A 54 -10.79 -3.75 -15.83
CA GLY A 54 -10.61 -4.90 -14.97
C GLY A 54 -10.49 -4.51 -13.49
N ILE A 55 -9.82 -3.40 -13.16
CA ILE A 55 -9.75 -2.89 -11.77
C ILE A 55 -11.16 -2.54 -11.27
N ARG A 56 -11.96 -1.80 -12.05
CA ARG A 56 -13.34 -1.44 -11.68
C ARG A 56 -14.22 -2.68 -11.51
N THR A 57 -14.06 -3.66 -12.39
CA THR A 57 -14.81 -4.93 -12.33
C THR A 57 -14.45 -5.74 -11.11
N ARG A 58 -13.15 -5.85 -10.78
CA ARG A 58 -12.68 -6.58 -9.60
C ARG A 58 -13.21 -6.04 -8.28
N LEU A 59 -13.49 -4.74 -8.18
CA LEU A 59 -14.11 -4.17 -6.97
C LEU A 59 -15.53 -4.65 -6.70
N ARG A 60 -16.21 -5.23 -7.71
CA ARG A 60 -17.57 -5.78 -7.62
C ARG A 60 -17.60 -7.32 -7.61
N ASP A 61 -16.45 -7.94 -7.80
CA ASP A 61 -16.34 -9.40 -7.85
C ASP A 61 -16.11 -9.94 -6.44
N SER A 62 -16.99 -10.85 -6.02
CA SER A 62 -16.96 -11.48 -4.70
C SER A 62 -15.65 -12.21 -4.39
N PHE A 63 -14.90 -12.63 -5.40
CA PHE A 63 -13.59 -13.23 -5.21
C PHE A 63 -12.63 -12.26 -4.50
N TYR A 64 -12.75 -10.96 -4.78
CA TYR A 64 -11.87 -9.92 -4.22
C TYR A 64 -12.40 -9.26 -2.93
N GLU A 65 -13.58 -9.64 -2.44
CA GLU A 65 -14.17 -9.07 -1.20
C GLU A 65 -13.26 -9.22 0.04
N LYS A 66 -12.41 -10.25 0.05
CA LYS A 66 -11.48 -10.51 1.16
C LYS A 66 -10.18 -9.72 1.07
N PHE A 67 -9.93 -9.07 -0.06
CA PHE A 67 -8.74 -8.23 -0.24
C PHE A 67 -9.04 -6.81 0.24
N THR A 68 -8.11 -6.24 0.94
CA THR A 68 -8.19 -4.86 1.39
C THR A 68 -6.98 -4.09 0.85
N SER A 69 -7.24 -2.98 0.18
CA SER A 69 -6.20 -2.00 -0.14
C SER A 69 -6.45 -0.74 0.67
N ILE A 70 -5.47 -0.34 1.49
CA ILE A 70 -5.47 0.95 2.19
C ILE A 70 -4.63 1.93 1.36
N LEU A 71 -5.22 3.05 1.05
CA LEU A 71 -4.63 4.15 0.28
C LEU A 71 -4.18 5.25 1.22
N ALA A 72 -2.92 5.68 1.11
CA ALA A 72 -2.44 6.92 1.72
C ALA A 72 -2.76 8.08 0.79
N MET A 73 -3.56 9.01 1.28
CA MET A 73 -4.06 10.16 0.53
C MET A 73 -3.37 11.45 0.98
N GLU A 74 -2.87 12.23 0.04
CA GLU A 74 -2.40 13.60 0.27
C GLU A 74 -2.89 14.50 -0.87
N ASN A 75 -3.52 15.63 -0.55
CA ASN A 75 -4.08 16.56 -1.55
C ASN A 75 -5.01 15.90 -2.58
N ASN A 76 -5.88 14.97 -2.17
CA ASN A 76 -6.75 14.16 -3.03
C ASN A 76 -6.00 13.25 -4.03
N GLN A 77 -4.73 13.02 -3.84
CA GLN A 77 -3.93 12.09 -4.62
C GLN A 77 -3.56 10.89 -3.77
N VAL A 78 -3.61 9.70 -4.32
CA VAL A 78 -3.02 8.52 -3.70
C VAL A 78 -1.50 8.62 -3.85
N VAL A 79 -0.79 8.54 -2.73
CA VAL A 79 0.68 8.64 -2.68
C VAL A 79 1.36 7.33 -2.29
N GLY A 80 0.57 6.38 -1.82
CA GLY A 80 1.03 5.04 -1.48
C GLY A 80 -0.13 4.12 -1.14
N ARG A 81 0.12 2.83 -1.16
CA ARG A 81 -0.86 1.82 -0.77
C ARG A 81 -0.23 0.63 -0.06
N ILE A 82 -1.03 -0.05 0.74
CA ILE A 82 -0.79 -1.41 1.22
C ILE A 82 -2.00 -2.27 0.86
N GLU A 83 -1.76 -3.44 0.28
CA GLU A 83 -2.79 -4.42 -0.04
C GLU A 83 -2.52 -5.72 0.69
N TYR A 84 -3.56 -6.29 1.28
CA TYR A 84 -3.48 -7.50 2.08
C TYR A 84 -4.80 -8.27 2.07
N HIS A 85 -4.74 -9.52 2.53
CA HIS A 85 -5.92 -10.31 2.83
C HIS A 85 -5.71 -11.14 4.09
N PHE A 86 -6.82 -11.48 4.74
CA PHE A 86 -6.85 -12.36 5.89
C PHE A 86 -7.21 -13.78 5.48
N TYR A 87 -6.58 -14.74 6.12
CA TYR A 87 -6.89 -16.15 5.96
C TYR A 87 -6.65 -16.90 7.26
N GLY A 88 -7.03 -18.16 7.31
CA GLY A 88 -6.90 -18.94 8.53
C GLY A 88 -6.64 -20.41 8.28
N CYS A 89 -6.22 -21.09 9.34
CA CYS A 89 -6.05 -22.53 9.39
C CYS A 89 -7.11 -23.14 10.30
N ILE A 90 -7.96 -24.00 9.74
CA ILE A 90 -9.05 -24.63 10.51
C ILE A 90 -8.49 -25.53 11.61
N GLN A 91 -7.45 -26.32 11.33
CA GLN A 91 -6.88 -27.26 12.30
C GLN A 91 -6.27 -26.55 13.52
N GLY A 92 -5.48 -25.51 13.30
CA GLY A 92 -4.77 -24.79 14.35
C GLY A 92 -5.50 -23.58 14.92
N GLY A 93 -6.59 -23.15 14.28
CA GLY A 93 -7.32 -21.93 14.65
C GLY A 93 -6.56 -20.63 14.40
N TYR A 94 -5.45 -20.67 13.64
CA TYR A 94 -4.66 -19.47 13.37
C TYR A 94 -5.40 -18.52 12.42
N ARG A 95 -5.39 -17.26 12.78
CA ARG A 95 -5.78 -16.13 11.90
C ARG A 95 -4.51 -15.44 11.45
N MET A 96 -4.36 -15.31 10.16
CA MET A 96 -3.14 -14.82 9.52
C MET A 96 -3.47 -13.74 8.50
N ALA A 97 -2.49 -12.89 8.22
CA ALA A 97 -2.56 -11.98 7.10
C ALA A 97 -1.38 -12.20 6.15
N TYR A 98 -1.64 -11.98 4.87
CA TYR A 98 -0.61 -11.86 3.85
C TYR A 98 -0.68 -10.48 3.23
N VAL A 99 0.45 -9.77 3.24
CA VAL A 99 0.60 -8.48 2.57
C VAL A 99 1.02 -8.74 1.13
N ASN A 100 0.12 -8.48 0.19
CA ASN A 100 0.34 -8.72 -1.23
C ASN A 100 1.26 -7.66 -1.83
N TRP A 101 1.08 -6.39 -1.39
CA TRP A 101 1.73 -5.26 -2.03
C TRP A 101 1.87 -4.07 -1.10
N VAL A 102 3.04 -3.45 -1.12
CA VAL A 102 3.29 -2.14 -0.52
C VAL A 102 4.10 -1.32 -1.50
N TYR A 103 3.57 -0.14 -1.86
CA TYR A 103 4.30 0.77 -2.72
C TYR A 103 3.97 2.22 -2.36
N VAL A 104 5.00 3.05 -2.33
CA VAL A 104 4.92 4.50 -2.10
C VAL A 104 5.61 5.18 -3.27
N LEU A 105 4.96 6.18 -3.86
CA LEU A 105 5.54 6.98 -4.94
C LEU A 105 6.90 7.54 -4.52
N PRO A 106 7.91 7.57 -5.41
CA PRO A 106 9.28 7.95 -5.09
C PRO A 106 9.41 9.27 -4.33
N GLU A 107 8.69 10.30 -4.72
CA GLU A 107 8.70 11.63 -4.11
C GLU A 107 8.13 11.69 -2.68
N TYR A 108 7.38 10.65 -2.28
CA TYR A 108 6.80 10.54 -0.92
C TYR A 108 7.55 9.55 -0.03
N ARG A 109 8.64 8.94 -0.54
CA ARG A 109 9.49 8.05 0.26
C ARG A 109 10.26 8.83 1.33
N HIS A 110 10.74 8.12 2.32
CA HIS A 110 11.47 8.68 3.47
C HIS A 110 10.68 9.66 4.36
N SER A 111 9.41 9.95 4.03
CA SER A 111 8.49 10.79 4.82
C SER A 111 7.62 10.00 5.82
N GLY A 112 7.85 8.69 5.93
CA GLY A 112 7.13 7.81 6.86
C GLY A 112 5.80 7.26 6.34
N VAL A 113 5.44 7.46 5.06
CA VAL A 113 4.18 6.98 4.47
C VAL A 113 4.04 5.47 4.61
N ALA A 114 5.06 4.70 4.23
CA ALA A 114 5.01 3.24 4.32
C ALA A 114 4.80 2.78 5.77
N ARG A 115 5.49 3.37 6.75
CA ARG A 115 5.30 3.06 8.18
C ARG A 115 3.87 3.34 8.64
N LYS A 116 3.27 4.43 8.20
CA LYS A 116 1.88 4.76 8.54
C LYS A 116 0.89 3.80 7.89
N LEU A 117 1.15 3.37 6.65
CA LEU A 117 0.35 2.33 5.98
C LEU A 117 0.38 1.01 6.75
N PHE A 118 1.57 0.58 7.21
CA PHE A 118 1.67 -0.60 8.07
C PHE A 118 0.94 -0.40 9.40
N ALA A 119 1.01 0.77 10.02
CA ALA A 119 0.28 1.05 11.25
C ALA A 119 -1.24 0.97 11.07
N GLU A 120 -1.80 1.43 9.94
CA GLU A 120 -3.22 1.27 9.63
C GLU A 120 -3.59 -0.20 9.37
N PHE A 121 -2.73 -0.94 8.67
CA PHE A 121 -2.89 -2.38 8.47
C PHE A 121 -2.85 -3.15 9.82
N GLU A 122 -1.89 -2.85 10.69
CA GLU A 122 -1.76 -3.51 12.00
C GLU A 122 -2.98 -3.24 12.92
N LYS A 123 -3.56 -2.03 12.87
CA LYS A 123 -4.85 -1.76 13.54
C LYS A 123 -5.98 -2.66 13.03
N ASP A 124 -5.99 -2.92 11.72
CA ASP A 124 -6.97 -3.84 11.14
C ASP A 124 -6.69 -5.30 11.54
N CYS A 125 -5.43 -5.68 11.65
CA CYS A 125 -5.01 -6.97 12.20
C CYS A 125 -5.48 -7.16 13.65
N GLU A 126 -5.29 -6.17 14.51
CA GLU A 126 -5.76 -6.19 15.91
C GLU A 126 -7.28 -6.37 15.99
N LYS A 127 -8.04 -5.61 15.19
CA LYS A 127 -9.50 -5.69 15.12
C LYS A 127 -10.00 -7.09 14.72
N HIS A 128 -9.25 -7.80 13.90
CA HIS A 128 -9.60 -9.13 13.40
C HIS A 128 -8.89 -10.26 14.15
N GLU A 129 -8.20 -9.96 15.24
CA GLU A 129 -7.46 -10.91 16.09
C GLU A 129 -6.45 -11.73 15.25
N ILE A 130 -5.69 -11.07 14.37
CA ILE A 130 -4.65 -11.70 13.56
C ILE A 130 -3.46 -12.02 14.44
N HIS A 131 -2.99 -13.27 14.39
CA HIS A 131 -1.87 -13.74 15.21
C HIS A 131 -0.51 -13.37 14.64
N GLN A 132 -0.41 -13.40 13.29
CA GLN A 132 0.81 -13.03 12.57
C GLN A 132 0.49 -12.64 11.13
N TYR A 133 1.40 -11.89 10.54
CA TYR A 133 1.39 -11.62 9.10
C TYR A 133 2.76 -11.88 8.49
N TYR A 134 2.79 -12.10 7.18
CA TYR A 134 4.02 -12.17 6.42
C TYR A 134 3.85 -11.56 5.03
N LEU A 135 4.97 -11.33 4.37
CA LEU A 135 5.04 -10.85 2.99
C LEU A 135 6.31 -11.38 2.32
N ILE A 136 6.26 -11.47 1.01
CA ILE A 136 7.45 -11.68 0.19
C ILE A 136 8.03 -10.30 -0.11
N ARG A 137 9.16 -9.98 0.52
CA ARG A 137 9.77 -8.66 0.39
C ARG A 137 10.57 -8.53 -0.91
N ALA A 138 10.66 -7.33 -1.45
CA ALA A 138 11.63 -7.03 -2.48
C ALA A 138 13.06 -7.15 -1.94
N THR A 139 13.98 -7.61 -2.79
CA THR A 139 15.41 -7.81 -2.45
C THR A 139 16.26 -6.63 -2.92
N ASN A 140 15.90 -5.42 -2.51
CA ASN A 140 16.68 -4.22 -2.82
C ASN A 140 17.06 -3.45 -1.55
N GLU A 141 18.07 -2.59 -1.63
CA GLU A 141 18.59 -1.84 -0.48
C GLU A 141 17.54 -0.98 0.24
N ASN A 142 16.56 -0.45 -0.48
CA ASN A 142 15.50 0.37 0.11
C ASN A 142 14.57 -0.48 0.97
N ALA A 143 14.16 -1.65 0.47
CA ALA A 143 13.36 -2.61 1.21
C ALA A 143 14.12 -3.13 2.44
N ASP A 144 15.38 -3.50 2.29
CA ASP A 144 16.22 -3.96 3.38
C ASP A 144 16.34 -2.91 4.50
N ARG A 145 16.64 -1.66 4.14
CA ARG A 145 16.72 -0.55 5.10
C ARG A 145 15.38 -0.27 5.78
N PHE A 146 14.28 -0.46 5.07
CA PHE A 146 12.94 -0.26 5.61
C PHE A 146 12.60 -1.34 6.63
N TYR A 147 12.68 -2.63 6.24
CA TYR A 147 12.26 -3.75 7.10
C TYR A 147 13.18 -3.97 8.31
N LYS A 148 14.48 -3.69 8.20
CA LYS A 148 15.40 -3.75 9.35
C LYS A 148 15.07 -2.76 10.49
N LYS A 149 14.23 -1.76 10.22
CA LYS A 149 13.78 -0.76 11.21
C LYS A 149 12.42 -1.10 11.84
N PHE A 150 11.79 -2.18 11.44
CA PHE A 150 10.54 -2.65 12.06
C PHE A 150 10.87 -3.44 13.33
N GLU A 151 10.23 -3.07 14.42
CA GLU A 151 10.33 -3.83 15.65
C GLU A 151 9.56 -5.15 15.53
N GLY A 152 10.14 -6.25 16.07
CA GLY A 152 9.49 -7.56 16.09
C GLY A 152 9.45 -8.32 14.77
N VAL A 153 10.03 -7.77 13.70
CA VAL A 153 10.09 -8.45 12.40
C VAL A 153 11.19 -9.51 12.41
N GLN A 154 10.85 -10.72 11.95
CA GLN A 154 11.80 -11.78 11.63
C GLN A 154 12.01 -11.82 10.12
N LEU A 155 13.25 -11.98 9.69
CA LEU A 155 13.59 -12.20 8.27
C LEU A 155 13.92 -13.68 8.12
N ASP A 156 12.96 -14.43 7.60
CA ASP A 156 13.08 -15.86 7.39
C ASP A 156 13.43 -16.17 5.93
N GLU A 157 14.15 -17.27 5.70
CA GLU A 157 14.45 -17.82 4.38
C GLU A 157 13.70 -19.15 4.22
N GLU A 158 12.38 -19.04 3.98
CA GLU A 158 11.55 -20.22 3.79
C GLU A 158 11.55 -20.66 2.33
N PRO A 159 11.68 -21.98 2.07
CA PRO A 159 11.62 -22.49 0.70
C PRO A 159 10.22 -22.31 0.13
N MET A 160 10.12 -21.59 -0.98
CA MET A 160 8.87 -21.33 -1.68
C MET A 160 8.78 -22.18 -2.95
N LEU A 161 7.64 -22.88 -3.14
CA LEU A 161 7.29 -23.53 -4.38
C LEU A 161 6.24 -22.73 -5.14
N ARG A 162 6.50 -22.41 -6.39
CA ARG A 162 5.57 -21.72 -7.29
C ARG A 162 5.27 -22.58 -8.51
N LYS A 163 3.99 -22.69 -8.87
CA LYS A 163 3.54 -23.26 -10.13
C LYS A 163 2.58 -22.27 -10.81
N ILE A 164 2.90 -21.85 -12.01
CA ILE A 164 2.02 -21.02 -12.84
C ILE A 164 1.04 -21.98 -13.52
N LEU A 165 -0.25 -21.72 -13.35
CA LEU A 165 -1.33 -22.53 -13.94
C LEU A 165 -1.94 -21.84 -15.16
N LYS A 166 -1.85 -20.52 -15.24
CA LYS A 166 -2.36 -19.69 -16.33
C LYS A 166 -1.51 -18.41 -16.39
N ASP A 167 -1.09 -18.04 -17.58
CA ASP A 167 -0.43 -16.75 -17.81
C ASP A 167 -1.47 -15.62 -17.73
N ASN A 168 -1.04 -14.49 -17.19
CA ASN A 168 -1.85 -13.28 -17.11
C ASN A 168 -1.84 -12.53 -18.43
#